data_83c4aa428104290b9e1fcb178748d356
#
_entry.id   83c4aa428104290b9e1fcb178748d356
#
_cell.length_a   1.000
_cell.length_b   1.000
_cell.length_c   1.000
_cell.angle_alpha   90.00
_cell.angle_beta   90.00
_cell.angle_gamma   90.00
#
_symmetry.space_group_name_H-M   'P 1'
#
loop_
_entity.id
_entity.type
_entity.pdbx_description
1 polymer ?
#
loop_
_entity_poly.entity_id
_entity_poly.type
_entity_poly.pdbx_seq_one_letter_code
_entity_poly.pdbx_strand_id
1 'polypeptide(L)'
;MSFVEVKAEELKDNPFDLIGKQWMLITAGNAEKCNTMTASWGGVGVMWGKPTATAYIRDSRFTKEFVDREEMFTLTFFGEEYREALNLCGRVSGRDEDKIKEAGLTPYEVDGTVAFEEAKMI
;
A
#
# COMPACT_ATOMS: atom_id res chain seq x y z
N MET A 1 -15.29 -6.93 7.61
CA MET A 1 -14.78 -7.30 6.29
C MET A 1 -13.68 -8.33 6.40
N SER A 2 -13.67 -9.30 5.52
CA SER A 2 -12.64 -10.34 5.54
C SER A 2 -11.95 -10.45 4.19
N PHE A 3 -10.66 -10.80 4.24
CA PHE A 3 -9.85 -11.04 3.06
C PHE A 3 -9.57 -12.52 2.93
N VAL A 4 -9.43 -12.98 1.70
CA VAL A 4 -9.12 -14.38 1.39
C VAL A 4 -7.76 -14.41 0.74
N GLU A 5 -6.87 -15.27 1.23
CA GLU A 5 -5.55 -15.42 0.65
C GLU A 5 -5.65 -16.12 -0.71
N VAL A 6 -4.95 -15.55 -1.69
CA VAL A 6 -4.86 -16.15 -3.03
C VAL A 6 -3.39 -16.25 -3.43
N LYS A 7 -3.10 -17.11 -4.39
CA LYS A 7 -1.75 -17.21 -4.92
C LYS A 7 -1.52 -16.08 -5.93
N ALA A 8 -0.31 -15.54 -5.92
CA ALA A 8 0.04 -14.46 -6.85
C ALA A 8 -0.21 -14.85 -8.31
N GLU A 9 0.02 -16.11 -8.66
CA GLU A 9 -0.17 -16.61 -10.02
C GLU A 9 -1.63 -16.60 -10.46
N GLU A 10 -2.56 -16.50 -9.52
CA GLU A 10 -4.00 -16.47 -9.82
C GLU A 10 -4.49 -15.06 -10.16
N LEU A 11 -3.68 -14.04 -9.92
CA LEU A 11 -4.05 -12.65 -10.20
C LEU A 11 -4.08 -12.43 -11.71
N LYS A 12 -5.12 -11.74 -12.17
CA LYS A 12 -5.33 -11.47 -13.60
C LYS A 12 -5.27 -10.00 -13.96
N ASP A 13 -4.98 -9.17 -12.97
CA ASP A 13 -4.89 -7.72 -13.18
C ASP A 13 -3.70 -7.39 -14.06
N ASN A 14 -3.88 -6.38 -14.91
CA ASN A 14 -2.79 -5.86 -15.71
C ASN A 14 -1.97 -4.92 -14.83
N PRO A 15 -0.69 -5.26 -14.53
CA PRO A 15 0.10 -4.44 -13.61
C PRO A 15 0.36 -3.02 -14.11
N PHE A 16 0.38 -2.79 -15.41
CA PHE A 16 0.55 -1.43 -15.94
C PHE A 16 -0.64 -0.55 -15.62
N ASP A 17 -1.84 -1.13 -15.60
CA ASP A 17 -3.04 -0.42 -15.21
C ASP A 17 -3.17 -0.35 -13.69
N LEU A 18 -2.98 -1.47 -13.02
CA LEU A 18 -3.14 -1.59 -11.57
C LEU A 18 -2.20 -0.63 -10.82
N ILE A 19 -0.94 -0.57 -11.22
CA ILE A 19 0.05 0.27 -10.54
C ILE A 19 0.09 1.67 -11.13
N GLY A 20 0.21 1.78 -12.45
CA GLY A 20 0.43 3.05 -13.13
C GLY A 20 -0.77 3.97 -13.19
N LYS A 21 -1.98 3.40 -13.26
CA LYS A 21 -3.21 4.18 -13.41
C LYS A 21 -4.10 4.15 -12.18
N GLN A 22 -4.28 2.99 -11.58
CA GLN A 22 -5.11 2.87 -10.38
C GLN A 22 -4.38 3.33 -9.13
N TRP A 23 -3.06 3.15 -9.10
CA TRP A 23 -2.15 3.47 -7.99
C TRP A 23 -2.35 2.52 -6.81
N MET A 24 -1.42 2.61 -5.87
CA MET A 24 -1.44 1.78 -4.67
C MET A 24 -0.99 2.61 -3.48
N LEU A 25 -1.27 2.11 -2.29
CA LEU A 25 -0.70 2.65 -1.06
C LEU A 25 0.41 1.71 -0.59
N ILE A 26 1.56 2.29 -0.26
CA ILE A 26 2.64 1.58 0.42
C ILE A 26 2.51 1.92 1.89
N THR A 27 2.34 0.91 2.74
CA THR A 27 2.04 1.11 4.15
C THR A 27 2.96 0.27 5.01
N ALA A 28 3.46 0.85 6.10
CA ALA A 28 4.32 0.14 7.04
C ALA A 28 4.02 0.61 8.47
N GLY A 29 4.33 -0.25 9.44
CA GLY A 29 4.08 -0.01 10.83
C GLY A 29 3.15 -1.06 11.40
N ASN A 30 2.30 -0.64 12.36
CA ASN A 30 1.28 -1.51 12.94
C ASN A 30 -0.03 -0.73 13.05
N ALA A 31 -1.08 -1.37 13.55
CA ALA A 31 -2.40 -0.74 13.61
C ALA A 31 -2.44 0.50 14.50
N GLU A 32 -1.55 0.59 15.48
CA GLU A 32 -1.49 1.74 16.39
C GLU A 32 -0.68 2.88 15.81
N LYS A 33 0.38 2.56 15.09
CA LYS A 33 1.25 3.58 14.50
C LYS A 33 1.76 3.10 13.15
N CYS A 34 1.24 3.70 12.10
CA CYS A 34 1.63 3.37 10.74
C CYS A 34 1.64 4.62 9.89
N ASN A 35 2.27 4.51 8.74
CA ASN A 35 2.22 5.56 7.74
C ASN A 35 2.05 4.96 6.37
N THR A 36 1.50 5.73 5.46
CA THR A 36 1.21 5.30 4.10
C THR A 36 1.56 6.38 3.09
N MET A 37 1.80 5.97 1.87
CA MET A 37 2.04 6.90 0.76
C MET A 37 1.46 6.33 -0.51
N THR A 38 1.00 7.20 -1.38
CA THR A 38 0.51 6.78 -2.69
C THR A 38 1.68 6.59 -3.63
N ALA A 39 1.65 5.51 -4.40
CA ALA A 39 2.69 5.20 -5.38
C ALA A 39 2.06 4.74 -6.69
N SER A 40 2.72 5.11 -7.79
CA SER A 40 2.34 4.68 -9.12
C SER A 40 3.53 4.07 -9.87
N TRP A 41 4.64 3.84 -9.18
CA TRP A 41 5.84 3.24 -9.71
C TRP A 41 6.09 1.89 -9.07
N GLY A 42 6.39 0.91 -9.88
CA GLY A 42 6.68 -0.43 -9.39
C GLY A 42 6.41 -1.47 -10.44
N GLY A 43 6.40 -2.71 -10.03
CA GLY A 43 6.14 -3.81 -10.94
C GLY A 43 6.00 -5.12 -10.21
N VAL A 44 5.65 -6.15 -10.97
CA VAL A 44 5.57 -7.51 -10.45
C VAL A 44 6.34 -8.43 -11.39
N GLY A 45 6.94 -9.45 -10.83
CA GLY A 45 7.75 -10.38 -11.61
C GLY A 45 8.25 -11.51 -10.74
N VAL A 46 9.43 -12.01 -11.08
CA VAL A 46 9.99 -13.17 -10.38
C VAL A 46 11.41 -12.85 -9.93
N MET A 47 11.72 -13.19 -8.67
CA MET A 47 13.07 -13.11 -8.14
C MET A 47 13.30 -14.34 -7.26
N TRP A 48 14.39 -15.03 -7.49
CA TRP A 48 14.72 -16.29 -6.81
C TRP A 48 13.60 -17.33 -6.93
N GLY A 49 12.97 -17.38 -8.10
CA GLY A 49 11.88 -18.32 -8.35
C GLY A 49 10.58 -18.03 -7.63
N LYS A 50 10.44 -16.83 -7.06
CA LYS A 50 9.25 -16.45 -6.28
C LYS A 50 8.54 -15.26 -6.90
N PRO A 51 7.20 -15.24 -6.85
CA PRO A 51 6.43 -14.05 -7.23
C PRO A 51 6.89 -12.88 -6.36
N THR A 52 7.23 -11.78 -6.99
CA THR A 52 7.81 -10.63 -6.29
C THR A 52 7.19 -9.34 -6.79
N ALA A 53 6.85 -8.45 -5.86
CA ALA A 53 6.43 -7.10 -6.19
C ALA A 53 7.56 -6.15 -5.84
N THR A 54 7.81 -5.18 -6.72
CA THR A 54 8.83 -4.16 -6.51
C THR A 54 8.16 -2.81 -6.36
N ALA A 55 8.56 -2.06 -5.36
CA ALA A 55 8.06 -0.72 -5.12
C ALA A 55 9.25 0.24 -5.00
N TYR A 56 9.04 1.48 -5.42
CA TYR A 56 10.07 2.52 -5.35
C TYR A 56 9.64 3.57 -4.34
N ILE A 57 10.49 3.81 -3.35
CA ILE A 57 10.19 4.75 -2.26
C ILE A 57 11.27 5.82 -2.23
N ARG A 58 10.85 7.08 -2.44
CA ARG A 58 11.79 8.20 -2.41
C ARG A 58 12.20 8.51 -0.97
N ASP A 59 13.46 8.93 -0.78
CA ASP A 59 14.00 9.25 0.54
C ASP A 59 13.22 10.35 1.25
N SER A 60 12.58 11.24 0.51
CA SER A 60 11.84 12.36 1.08
C SER A 60 10.50 11.96 1.71
N ARG A 61 10.01 10.74 1.44
CA ARG A 61 8.71 10.31 1.97
C ARG A 61 8.83 9.82 3.40
N PHE A 62 7.90 10.26 4.26
CA PHE A 62 7.89 9.86 5.66
C PHE A 62 7.72 8.34 5.82
N THR A 63 6.97 7.71 4.93
CA THR A 63 6.76 6.26 4.93
C THR A 63 8.07 5.49 4.86
N LYS A 64 9.10 6.06 4.22
CA LYS A 64 10.40 5.39 4.13
C LYS A 64 10.98 5.08 5.50
N GLU A 65 10.80 5.96 6.47
CA GLU A 65 11.28 5.72 7.84
C GLU A 65 10.62 4.50 8.46
N PHE A 66 9.33 4.30 8.15
CA PHE A 66 8.59 3.12 8.64
C PHE A 66 9.06 1.85 7.93
N VAL A 67 9.24 1.91 6.61
CA VAL A 67 9.71 0.76 5.84
C VAL A 67 11.11 0.34 6.25
N ASP A 68 11.99 1.31 6.49
CA ASP A 68 13.37 1.03 6.92
C ASP A 68 13.42 0.37 8.30
N ARG A 69 12.46 0.67 9.15
CA ARG A 69 12.42 0.17 10.52
C ARG A 69 11.73 -1.19 10.64
N GLU A 70 10.73 -1.45 9.78
CA GLU A 70 9.94 -2.68 9.81
C GLU A 70 10.50 -3.70 8.84
N GLU A 71 10.26 -4.98 9.13
CA GLU A 71 10.69 -6.06 8.23
C GLU A 71 9.73 -6.24 7.05
N MET A 72 8.50 -5.77 7.20
CA MET A 72 7.45 -5.97 6.21
C MET A 72 6.71 -4.67 5.92
N PHE A 73 6.16 -4.58 4.74
CA PHE A 73 5.24 -3.51 4.36
C PHE A 73 4.19 -4.10 3.42
N THR A 74 3.12 -3.36 3.20
CA THR A 74 2.05 -3.80 2.32
C THR A 74 1.90 -2.89 1.12
N LEU A 75 1.41 -3.47 0.04
CA LEU A 75 0.94 -2.73 -1.13
C LEU A 75 -0.56 -2.98 -1.19
N THR A 76 -1.34 -1.91 -1.10
CA THR A 76 -2.80 -2.02 -1.09
C THR A 76 -3.40 -1.31 -2.29
N PHE A 77 -4.42 -1.94 -2.87
CA PHE A 77 -5.10 -1.44 -4.06
C PHE A 77 -6.57 -1.24 -3.74
N PHE A 78 -7.17 -0.21 -4.34
CA PHE A 78 -8.52 0.23 -4.00
C PHE A 78 -9.38 0.41 -5.25
N GLY A 79 -10.70 0.43 -5.06
CA GLY A 79 -11.62 0.77 -6.12
C GLY A 79 -11.61 2.27 -6.38
N GLU A 80 -12.24 2.70 -7.48
CA GLU A 80 -12.28 4.11 -7.88
C GLU A 80 -12.90 5.02 -6.83
N GLU A 81 -13.80 4.51 -6.01
CA GLU A 81 -14.45 5.28 -4.96
C GLU A 81 -13.46 5.82 -3.93
N TYR A 82 -12.25 5.27 -3.89
CA TYR A 82 -11.20 5.72 -2.98
C TYR A 82 -10.14 6.60 -3.64
N ARG A 83 -10.40 7.08 -4.87
CA ARG A 83 -9.42 7.89 -5.60
C ARG A 83 -9.02 9.15 -4.84
N GLU A 84 -9.98 9.80 -4.20
CA GLU A 84 -9.71 10.99 -3.39
C GLU A 84 -8.79 10.66 -2.20
N ALA A 85 -8.99 9.49 -1.59
CA ALA A 85 -8.15 9.04 -0.49
C ALA A 85 -6.70 8.85 -0.96
N LEU A 86 -6.51 8.27 -2.14
CA LEU A 86 -5.18 8.08 -2.71
C LEU A 86 -4.53 9.42 -3.07
N ASN A 87 -5.30 10.35 -3.60
CA ASN A 87 -4.80 11.70 -3.89
C ASN A 87 -4.32 12.38 -2.61
N LEU A 88 -5.10 12.31 -1.54
CA LEU A 88 -4.74 12.90 -0.26
C LEU A 88 -3.45 12.28 0.29
N CYS A 89 -3.37 10.96 0.32
CA CYS A 89 -2.20 10.26 0.85
C CYS A 89 -0.92 10.52 0.04
N GLY A 90 -1.06 10.88 -1.23
CA GLY A 90 0.07 11.24 -2.08
C GLY A 90 0.50 12.71 -1.98
N ARG A 91 -0.41 13.56 -1.50
CA ARG A 91 -0.22 15.01 -1.48
C ARG A 91 0.32 15.53 -0.15
N VAL A 92 -0.08 14.90 0.97
CA VAL A 92 0.32 15.37 2.30
C VAL A 92 1.25 14.37 2.98
N SER A 93 2.01 14.86 3.97
CA SER A 93 2.92 14.02 4.74
C SER A 93 2.28 13.62 6.07
N GLY A 94 2.50 12.37 6.47
CA GLY A 94 2.08 11.89 7.78
C GLY A 94 2.80 12.58 8.93
N ARG A 95 3.90 13.32 8.64
CA ARG A 95 4.56 14.15 9.64
C ARG A 95 3.70 15.34 10.07
N ASP A 96 2.90 15.83 9.13
CA ASP A 96 2.15 17.07 9.32
C ASP A 96 0.68 16.81 9.65
N GLU A 97 0.12 15.72 9.17
CA GLU A 97 -1.31 15.42 9.29
C GLU A 97 -1.54 13.92 9.48
N ASP A 98 -2.63 13.59 10.16
CA ASP A 98 -3.10 12.21 10.25
C ASP A 98 -3.90 11.90 8.98
N LYS A 99 -3.19 11.69 7.89
CA LYS A 99 -3.80 11.52 6.57
C LYS A 99 -4.62 10.23 6.44
N ILE A 100 -4.28 9.22 7.22
CA ILE A 100 -5.03 7.95 7.20
C ILE A 100 -6.44 8.19 7.70
N LYS A 101 -6.57 8.91 8.80
CA LYS A 101 -7.87 9.27 9.36
C LYS A 101 -8.63 10.22 8.44
N GLU A 102 -7.93 11.22 7.91
CA GLU A 102 -8.55 12.19 7.00
C GLU A 102 -9.03 11.53 5.72
N ALA A 103 -8.34 10.50 5.24
CA ALA A 103 -8.73 9.76 4.04
C ALA A 103 -9.86 8.76 4.29
N GLY A 104 -10.24 8.57 5.55
CA GLY A 104 -11.31 7.63 5.89
C GLY A 104 -10.90 6.17 5.81
N LEU A 105 -9.61 5.90 6.01
CA LEU A 105 -9.08 4.54 5.95
C LEU A 105 -8.96 3.93 7.35
N THR A 106 -9.21 2.63 7.44
CA THR A 106 -9.18 1.89 8.69
C THR A 106 -8.03 0.90 8.70
N PRO A 107 -7.02 1.09 9.57
CA PRO A 107 -5.91 0.15 9.66
C PRO A 107 -6.38 -1.28 9.96
N TYR A 108 -5.78 -2.24 9.29
CA TYR A 108 -6.12 -3.64 9.38
C TYR A 108 -4.82 -4.45 9.50
N GLU A 109 -4.65 -5.14 10.61
CA GLU A 109 -3.45 -5.95 10.81
C GLU A 109 -3.50 -7.22 9.98
N VAL A 110 -2.40 -7.53 9.30
CA VAL A 110 -2.27 -8.72 8.48
C VAL A 110 -0.82 -9.19 8.53
N ASP A 111 -0.64 -10.46 8.91
CA ASP A 111 0.69 -11.13 8.94
C ASP A 111 1.81 -10.31 9.61
N GLY A 112 1.49 -9.61 10.69
CA GLY A 112 2.49 -8.85 11.44
C GLY A 112 2.78 -7.46 10.89
N THR A 113 2.03 -7.01 9.92
CA THR A 113 2.13 -5.66 9.37
C THR A 113 0.72 -5.05 9.28
N VAL A 114 0.55 -4.01 8.50
CA VAL A 114 -0.73 -3.28 8.47
C VAL A 114 -1.13 -2.94 7.04
N ALA A 115 -2.42 -3.04 6.79
CA ALA A 115 -3.05 -2.65 5.53
C ALA A 115 -4.34 -1.89 5.89
N PHE A 116 -5.32 -1.86 4.99
CA PHE A 116 -6.57 -1.15 5.23
C PHE A 116 -7.77 -2.01 4.88
N GLU A 117 -8.81 -1.92 5.72
CA GLU A 117 -10.05 -2.69 5.51
C GLU A 117 -10.73 -2.37 4.18
N GLU A 118 -10.59 -1.14 3.70
CA GLU A 118 -11.23 -0.66 2.48
C GLU A 118 -10.57 -1.14 1.19
N ALA A 119 -9.43 -1.81 1.30
CA ALA A 119 -8.70 -2.29 0.12
C ALA A 119 -9.46 -3.39 -0.61
N LYS A 120 -9.33 -3.41 -1.94
CA LYS A 120 -9.86 -4.52 -2.75
C LYS A 120 -8.82 -5.63 -2.89
N MET A 121 -7.54 -5.30 -2.65
CA MET A 121 -6.44 -6.27 -2.73
C MET A 121 -5.28 -5.76 -1.89
N ILE A 122 -4.63 -6.69 -1.23
CA ILE A 122 -3.44 -6.43 -0.40
C ILE A 122 -2.28 -7.26 -0.93
#